data_b03988d3795efffcd5610dbd045adfd3
#
_entry.id   b03988d3795efffcd5610dbd045adfd3
#
_cell.length_a   1.000
_cell.length_b   1.000
_cell.length_c   1.000
_cell.angle_alpha   90.00
_cell.angle_beta   90.00
_cell.angle_gamma   90.00
#
_symmetry.space_group_name_H-M   'P 1'
#
loop_
_entity.id
_entity.type
_entity.pdbx_description
1 polymer ?
#
loop_
_entity_poly.entity_id
_entity_poly.type
_entity_poly.pdbx_seq_one_letter_code
_entity_poly.pdbx_strand_id
1 'polypeptide(L)'
;MNDTPQSPPIKGLGKLIHIAGWGILFCSPFFFTGRESQVTFEGYFRSIIVPLSFMLVFYLNYGWLVRRYLFNRRTGRFLLINLLLIGGMMLFVHLCMRYFYPPEMHHPARPPRPLNETVGFFLVNAVIYSLVAGLSVAIKMTDGWYRVAAIQRELEKERAEAELQNLKSQLNPHFLFNTLNNIYSLIAFSPEKAQEAVHDLSRLLRYVLYESSQPFVSLEKDFDFLRNYVELMRIRLPKHV
;
A
#
# COMPACT_ATOMS: atom_id res chain seq x y z
N MET A 1 -5.49 18.81 12.90
CA MET A 1 -4.61 17.77 12.29
C MET A 1 -4.75 17.94 10.79
N ASN A 2 -3.68 18.35 10.11
CA ASN A 2 -3.72 18.73 8.70
C ASN A 2 -3.80 17.46 7.83
N ASP A 3 -5.00 17.15 7.37
CA ASP A 3 -5.19 16.23 6.25
C ASP A 3 -4.81 16.96 4.96
N THR A 4 -3.52 16.93 4.63
CA THR A 4 -3.11 17.24 3.26
C THR A 4 -3.69 16.16 2.36
N PRO A 5 -4.53 16.51 1.37
CA PRO A 5 -5.02 15.55 0.40
C PRO A 5 -3.81 14.98 -0.35
N GLN A 6 -3.47 13.73 -0.06
CA GLN A 6 -2.46 13.02 -0.87
C GLN A 6 -3.05 12.89 -2.28
N SER A 7 -2.49 13.66 -3.19
CA SER A 7 -2.80 13.55 -4.60
C SER A 7 -2.69 12.07 -5.03
N PRO A 8 -3.65 11.55 -5.79
CA PRO A 8 -3.60 10.17 -6.25
C PRO A 8 -2.27 9.94 -6.98
N PRO A 9 -1.60 8.80 -6.77
CA PRO A 9 -0.35 8.52 -7.46
C PRO A 9 -0.58 8.66 -8.95
N ILE A 10 0.22 9.51 -9.60
CA ILE A 10 0.11 9.80 -11.04
C ILE A 10 0.20 8.45 -11.75
N LYS A 11 -0.93 8.00 -12.32
CA LYS A 11 -1.01 6.75 -13.08
C LYS A 11 0.00 6.84 -14.22
N GLY A 12 1.15 6.17 -14.10
CA GLY A 12 2.22 6.21 -15.10
C GLY A 12 3.60 6.61 -14.55
N LEU A 13 3.68 7.24 -13.36
CA LEU A 13 4.97 7.64 -12.77
C LEU A 13 5.94 6.45 -12.64
N GLY A 14 5.44 5.28 -12.21
CA GLY A 14 6.25 4.06 -12.15
C GLY A 14 6.82 3.65 -13.50
N LYS A 15 6.02 3.73 -14.58
CA LYS A 15 6.50 3.42 -15.94
C LYS A 15 7.53 4.43 -16.42
N LEU A 16 7.35 5.71 -16.13
CA LEU A 16 8.30 6.77 -16.46
C LEU A 16 9.64 6.57 -15.76
N ILE A 17 9.65 6.20 -14.49
CA ILE A 17 10.88 5.90 -13.73
C ILE A 17 11.65 4.71 -14.34
N HIS A 18 10.94 3.65 -14.74
CA HIS A 18 11.59 2.52 -15.42
C HIS A 18 12.18 2.93 -16.78
N ILE A 19 11.43 3.68 -17.59
CA ILE A 19 11.89 4.15 -18.90
C ILE A 19 13.10 5.07 -18.74
N ALA A 20 13.05 6.04 -17.83
CA ALA A 20 14.14 6.97 -17.58
C ALA A 20 15.39 6.24 -17.04
N GLY A 21 15.23 5.34 -16.07
CA GLY A 21 16.34 4.58 -15.49
C GLY A 21 17.06 3.70 -16.52
N TRP A 22 16.31 2.95 -17.33
CA TRP A 22 16.89 2.15 -18.39
C TRP A 22 17.45 3.02 -19.52
N GLY A 23 16.77 4.11 -19.88
CA GLY A 23 17.26 5.06 -20.86
C GLY A 23 18.64 5.60 -20.52
N ILE A 24 18.87 6.01 -19.28
CA ILE A 24 20.19 6.46 -18.80
C ILE A 24 21.24 5.35 -18.94
N LEU A 25 20.92 4.11 -18.54
CA LEU A 25 21.85 2.99 -18.64
C LEU A 25 22.18 2.63 -20.08
N PHE A 26 21.21 2.62 -20.97
CA PHE A 26 21.45 2.33 -22.40
C PHE A 26 22.14 3.50 -23.13
N CYS A 27 22.01 4.73 -22.66
CA CYS A 27 22.73 5.88 -23.19
C CYS A 27 24.14 6.04 -22.59
N SER A 28 24.45 5.31 -21.50
CA SER A 28 25.74 5.46 -20.81
C SER A 28 26.98 5.34 -21.71
N PRO A 29 27.04 4.45 -22.74
CA PRO A 29 28.20 4.35 -23.63
C PRO A 29 28.53 5.66 -24.34
N PHE A 30 27.54 6.50 -24.64
CA PHE A 30 27.77 7.78 -25.30
C PHE A 30 28.41 8.83 -24.40
N PHE A 31 28.24 8.69 -23.08
CA PHE A 31 28.83 9.61 -22.10
C PHE A 31 30.27 9.24 -21.70
N PHE A 32 30.59 7.96 -21.78
CA PHE A 32 31.90 7.45 -21.36
C PHE A 32 32.90 7.26 -22.52
N THR A 33 32.42 7.42 -23.75
CA THR A 33 33.31 7.41 -24.92
C THR A 33 34.06 8.73 -24.98
N GLY A 34 35.38 8.71 -24.96
CA GLY A 34 36.23 9.92 -24.98
C GLY A 34 35.98 10.77 -26.24
N ARG A 35 36.27 12.07 -26.14
CA ARG A 35 36.03 13.06 -27.21
C ARG A 35 36.66 12.73 -28.58
N GLU A 36 37.67 11.87 -28.60
CA GLU A 36 38.39 11.50 -29.81
C GLU A 36 37.93 10.18 -30.46
N SER A 37 37.13 9.36 -29.75
CA SER A 37 36.66 8.08 -30.27
C SER A 37 35.17 8.19 -30.63
N GLN A 38 34.86 7.97 -31.91
CA GLN A 38 33.46 7.84 -32.33
C GLN A 38 32.87 6.52 -31.81
N VAL A 39 31.64 6.57 -31.30
CA VAL A 39 30.90 5.35 -30.94
C VAL A 39 30.60 4.59 -32.22
N THR A 40 31.35 3.54 -32.49
CA THR A 40 31.07 2.64 -33.60
C THR A 40 29.85 1.79 -33.30
N PHE A 41 29.13 1.35 -34.34
CA PHE A 41 27.97 0.48 -34.20
C PHE A 41 28.30 -0.80 -33.41
N GLU A 42 29.44 -1.43 -33.72
CA GLU A 42 29.92 -2.61 -33.02
C GLU A 42 30.26 -2.33 -31.55
N GLY A 43 30.90 -1.22 -31.26
CA GLY A 43 31.21 -0.77 -29.89
C GLY A 43 29.96 -0.53 -29.06
N TYR A 44 28.94 0.04 -29.66
CA TYR A 44 27.65 0.22 -28.99
C TYR A 44 26.95 -1.11 -28.70
N PHE A 45 26.86 -2.01 -29.66
CA PHE A 45 26.29 -3.34 -29.45
C PHE A 45 26.99 -4.13 -28.32
N ARG A 46 28.30 -4.02 -28.25
CA ARG A 46 29.08 -4.60 -27.14
C ARG A 46 28.68 -4.00 -25.80
N SER A 47 28.50 -2.69 -25.73
CA SER A 47 28.18 -2.00 -24.49
C SER A 47 26.77 -2.29 -23.98
N ILE A 48 25.81 -2.61 -24.87
CA ILE A 48 24.43 -2.93 -24.50
C ILE A 48 24.27 -4.27 -23.79
N ILE A 49 25.16 -5.23 -24.01
CA ILE A 49 25.04 -6.58 -23.43
C ILE A 49 24.94 -6.51 -21.89
N VAL A 50 25.73 -5.66 -21.25
CA VAL A 50 25.74 -5.51 -19.80
C VAL A 50 24.45 -4.87 -19.27
N PRO A 51 23.99 -3.68 -19.73
CA PRO A 51 22.70 -3.13 -19.34
C PRO A 51 21.51 -4.06 -19.59
N LEU A 52 21.53 -4.80 -20.72
CA LEU A 52 20.50 -5.77 -21.05
C LEU A 52 20.46 -6.93 -20.04
N SER A 53 21.62 -7.39 -19.60
CA SER A 53 21.71 -8.44 -18.57
C SER A 53 21.20 -7.96 -17.21
N PHE A 54 21.48 -6.72 -16.82
CA PHE A 54 20.92 -6.09 -15.62
C PHE A 54 19.41 -5.96 -15.72
N MET A 55 18.90 -5.52 -16.87
CA MET A 55 17.47 -5.42 -17.14
C MET A 55 16.76 -6.77 -16.99
N LEU A 56 17.37 -7.83 -17.51
CA LEU A 56 16.82 -9.19 -17.40
C LEU A 56 16.76 -9.65 -15.93
N VAL A 57 17.85 -9.48 -15.16
CA VAL A 57 17.90 -9.84 -13.74
C VAL A 57 16.88 -9.02 -12.95
N PHE A 58 16.75 -7.73 -13.24
CA PHE A 58 15.77 -6.85 -12.60
C PHE A 58 14.35 -7.35 -12.83
N TYR A 59 13.93 -7.54 -14.08
CA TYR A 59 12.54 -7.91 -14.39
C TYR A 59 12.19 -9.35 -14.02
N LEU A 60 13.13 -10.29 -14.04
CA LEU A 60 12.91 -11.63 -13.50
C LEU A 60 12.62 -11.59 -11.98
N ASN A 61 13.38 -10.77 -11.25
CA ASN A 61 13.13 -10.56 -9.83
C ASN A 61 11.82 -9.84 -9.58
N TYR A 62 11.63 -8.67 -10.20
CA TYR A 62 10.44 -7.81 -10.03
C TYR A 62 9.14 -8.51 -10.40
N GLY A 63 9.10 -9.21 -11.55
CA GLY A 63 7.89 -9.81 -12.09
C GLY A 63 7.53 -11.16 -11.47
N TRP A 64 8.53 -11.99 -11.21
CA TRP A 64 8.30 -13.41 -10.90
C TRP A 64 8.87 -13.86 -9.56
N LEU A 65 10.20 -13.73 -9.34
CA LEU A 65 10.89 -14.31 -8.18
C LEU A 65 10.39 -13.73 -6.84
N VAL A 66 10.24 -12.41 -6.73
CA VAL A 66 9.77 -11.77 -5.50
C VAL A 66 8.37 -12.25 -5.15
N ARG A 67 7.47 -12.27 -6.13
CA ARG A 67 6.08 -12.71 -5.91
C ARG A 67 5.99 -14.20 -5.58
N ARG A 68 6.78 -15.02 -6.25
CA ARG A 68 6.70 -16.49 -6.13
C ARG A 68 7.35 -17.04 -4.86
N TYR A 69 8.45 -16.44 -4.43
CA TYR A 69 9.27 -16.98 -3.34
C TYR A 69 9.31 -16.06 -2.11
N LEU A 70 9.51 -14.76 -2.28
CA LEU A 70 9.71 -13.85 -1.15
C LEU A 70 8.38 -13.59 -0.41
N PHE A 71 7.31 -13.27 -1.11
CA PHE A 71 5.98 -13.08 -0.50
C PHE A 71 5.40 -14.37 0.09
N ASN A 72 5.85 -15.54 -0.37
CA ASN A 72 5.47 -16.83 0.17
C ASN A 72 6.42 -17.33 1.29
N ARG A 73 7.22 -16.44 1.90
CA ARG A 73 8.17 -16.73 2.98
C ARG A 73 9.21 -17.81 2.66
N ARG A 74 9.51 -18.05 1.39
CA ARG A 74 10.52 -19.04 0.93
C ARG A 74 11.85 -18.35 0.63
N THR A 75 12.36 -17.57 1.58
CA THR A 75 13.54 -16.69 1.42
C THR A 75 14.80 -17.47 1.00
N GLY A 76 15.04 -18.66 1.58
CA GLY A 76 16.20 -19.48 1.22
C GLY A 76 16.21 -19.90 -0.27
N ARG A 77 15.03 -20.28 -0.81
CA ARG A 77 14.92 -20.60 -2.25
C ARG A 77 15.09 -19.36 -3.12
N PHE A 78 14.60 -18.23 -2.68
CA PHE A 78 14.79 -16.96 -3.38
C PHE A 78 16.27 -16.60 -3.49
N LEU A 79 17.05 -16.71 -2.42
CA LEU A 79 18.48 -16.43 -2.40
C LEU A 79 19.25 -17.41 -3.27
N LEU A 80 18.95 -18.70 -3.20
CA LEU A 80 19.61 -19.73 -4.02
C LEU A 80 19.39 -19.48 -5.53
N ILE A 81 18.13 -19.19 -5.91
CA ILE A 81 17.81 -18.94 -7.32
C ILE A 81 18.47 -17.66 -7.81
N ASN A 82 18.54 -16.60 -6.99
CA ASN A 82 19.27 -15.38 -7.34
C ASN A 82 20.77 -15.62 -7.47
N LEU A 83 21.36 -16.41 -6.60
CA LEU A 83 22.78 -16.78 -6.71
C LEU A 83 23.07 -17.48 -8.03
N LEU A 84 22.23 -18.46 -8.41
CA LEU A 84 22.36 -19.17 -9.68
C LEU A 84 22.09 -18.25 -10.88
N LEU A 85 21.10 -17.39 -10.80
CA LEU A 85 20.77 -16.43 -11.85
C LEU A 85 21.92 -15.44 -12.08
N ILE A 86 22.47 -14.84 -11.03
CA ILE A 86 23.58 -13.90 -11.11
C ILE A 86 24.83 -14.58 -11.65
N GLY A 87 25.19 -15.75 -11.11
CA GLY A 87 26.33 -16.52 -11.58
C GLY A 87 26.20 -16.94 -13.08
N GLY A 88 25.02 -17.40 -13.46
CA GLY A 88 24.71 -17.75 -14.86
C GLY A 88 24.78 -16.55 -15.80
N MET A 89 24.24 -15.38 -15.37
CA MET A 89 24.30 -14.15 -16.17
C MET A 89 25.73 -13.62 -16.32
N MET A 90 26.54 -13.67 -15.26
CA MET A 90 27.95 -13.28 -15.31
C MET A 90 28.74 -14.19 -16.26
N LEU A 91 28.51 -15.49 -16.18
CA LEU A 91 29.14 -16.47 -17.10
C LEU A 91 28.68 -16.20 -18.53
N PHE A 92 27.41 -16.01 -18.76
CA PHE A 92 26.84 -15.71 -20.08
C PHE A 92 27.46 -14.46 -20.70
N VAL A 93 27.49 -13.35 -19.95
CA VAL A 93 28.09 -12.08 -20.42
C VAL A 93 29.60 -12.28 -20.70
N HIS A 94 30.31 -13.00 -19.81
CA HIS A 94 31.73 -13.29 -20.02
C HIS A 94 31.98 -14.09 -21.31
N LEU A 95 31.18 -15.13 -21.56
CA LEU A 95 31.27 -15.94 -22.77
C LEU A 95 30.91 -15.14 -24.03
N CYS A 96 29.87 -14.32 -23.98
CA CYS A 96 29.52 -13.42 -25.10
C CYS A 96 30.68 -12.48 -25.43
N MET A 97 31.27 -11.84 -24.41
CA MET A 97 32.39 -10.92 -24.61
C MET A 97 33.62 -11.64 -25.19
N ARG A 98 33.89 -12.87 -24.74
CA ARG A 98 35.02 -13.65 -25.24
C ARG A 98 34.79 -14.14 -26.66
N TYR A 99 33.57 -14.56 -27.02
CA TYR A 99 33.25 -15.11 -28.34
C TYR A 99 33.17 -14.04 -29.42
N PHE A 100 32.44 -12.96 -29.16
CA PHE A 100 32.23 -11.90 -30.17
C PHE A 100 33.38 -10.90 -30.23
N TYR A 101 34.21 -10.77 -29.16
CA TYR A 101 35.26 -9.77 -29.07
C TYR A 101 36.52 -10.40 -28.44
N PRO A 102 37.19 -11.36 -29.12
CA PRO A 102 38.39 -11.98 -28.60
C PRO A 102 39.49 -10.92 -28.39
N PRO A 103 40.21 -11.00 -27.27
CA PRO A 103 41.27 -10.03 -26.93
C PRO A 103 42.38 -9.92 -27.99
N GLU A 104 42.65 -11.00 -28.66
CA GLU A 104 43.68 -11.13 -29.71
C GLU A 104 43.40 -10.24 -30.92
N MET A 105 42.16 -9.92 -31.19
CA MET A 105 41.74 -9.13 -32.35
C MET A 105 42.07 -7.65 -32.21
N HIS A 106 42.20 -7.16 -30.98
CA HIS A 106 42.33 -5.72 -30.70
C HIS A 106 43.68 -5.34 -30.09
N HIS A 107 44.33 -6.23 -29.38
CA HIS A 107 45.63 -5.97 -28.72
C HIS A 107 46.46 -7.29 -28.62
N PRO A 108 47.13 -7.73 -29.67
CA PRO A 108 47.89 -9.00 -29.68
C PRO A 108 49.05 -9.03 -28.68
N ALA A 109 49.46 -7.88 -28.13
CA ALA A 109 50.60 -7.78 -27.22
C ALA A 109 50.24 -7.64 -25.75
N ARG A 110 48.93 -7.71 -25.35
CA ARG A 110 48.59 -7.61 -23.95
C ARG A 110 48.73 -8.93 -23.20
N PRO A 111 49.54 -8.99 -22.12
CA PRO A 111 49.64 -10.19 -21.31
C PRO A 111 48.26 -10.54 -20.71
N PRO A 112 48.00 -11.82 -20.42
CA PRO A 112 46.76 -12.25 -19.77
C PRO A 112 46.62 -11.52 -18.44
N ARG A 113 45.39 -11.09 -18.13
CA ARG A 113 45.10 -10.39 -16.88
C ARG A 113 45.50 -11.26 -15.69
N PRO A 114 46.19 -10.70 -14.67
CA PRO A 114 46.52 -11.44 -13.48
C PRO A 114 45.26 -11.90 -12.75
N LEU A 115 45.33 -13.02 -12.04
CA LEU A 115 44.19 -13.67 -11.37
C LEU A 115 43.47 -12.70 -10.39
N ASN A 116 44.21 -11.86 -9.69
CA ASN A 116 43.64 -10.88 -8.74
C ASN A 116 42.73 -9.85 -9.46
N GLU A 117 43.11 -9.37 -10.63
CA GLU A 117 42.28 -8.45 -11.43
C GLU A 117 41.04 -9.13 -11.97
N THR A 118 41.18 -10.39 -12.39
CA THR A 118 40.04 -11.18 -12.87
C THR A 118 39.06 -11.45 -11.75
N VAL A 119 39.51 -11.88 -10.58
CA VAL A 119 38.69 -12.11 -9.40
C VAL A 119 38.01 -10.78 -8.96
N GLY A 120 38.78 -9.68 -8.92
CA GLY A 120 38.24 -8.36 -8.59
C GLY A 120 37.10 -7.94 -9.53
N PHE A 121 37.28 -8.15 -10.85
CA PHE A 121 36.25 -7.86 -11.83
C PHE A 121 34.96 -8.67 -11.59
N PHE A 122 35.06 -9.97 -11.32
CA PHE A 122 33.89 -10.81 -11.02
C PHE A 122 33.22 -10.39 -9.71
N LEU A 123 33.98 -10.06 -8.68
CA LEU A 123 33.42 -9.59 -7.40
C LEU A 123 32.64 -8.26 -7.56
N VAL A 124 33.19 -7.29 -8.26
CA VAL A 124 32.51 -6.02 -8.50
C VAL A 124 31.22 -6.24 -9.29
N ASN A 125 31.25 -7.05 -10.33
CA ASN A 125 30.04 -7.37 -11.10
C ASN A 125 29.00 -8.10 -10.25
N ALA A 126 29.41 -9.07 -9.42
CA ALA A 126 28.51 -9.77 -8.50
C ALA A 126 27.79 -8.80 -7.53
N VAL A 127 28.52 -7.81 -7.01
CA VAL A 127 27.94 -6.75 -6.17
C VAL A 127 26.93 -5.93 -6.96
N ILE A 128 27.25 -5.50 -8.19
CA ILE A 128 26.34 -4.71 -9.03
C ILE A 128 25.05 -5.50 -9.35
N TYR A 129 25.15 -6.77 -9.77
CA TYR A 129 23.97 -7.62 -9.99
C TYR A 129 23.14 -7.79 -8.72
N SER A 130 23.78 -7.96 -7.57
CA SER A 130 23.10 -8.06 -6.28
C SER A 130 22.37 -6.77 -5.91
N LEU A 131 22.97 -5.61 -6.20
CA LEU A 131 22.30 -4.31 -6.01
C LEU A 131 21.10 -4.14 -6.94
N VAL A 132 21.20 -4.55 -8.21
CA VAL A 132 20.09 -4.54 -9.17
C VAL A 132 18.95 -5.45 -8.71
N ALA A 133 19.26 -6.66 -8.24
CA ALA A 133 18.29 -7.58 -7.67
C ALA A 133 17.65 -6.98 -6.40
N GLY A 134 18.45 -6.42 -5.49
CA GLY A 134 17.99 -5.75 -4.28
C GLY A 134 17.09 -4.56 -4.58
N LEU A 135 17.42 -3.74 -5.57
CA LEU A 135 16.59 -2.61 -6.01
C LEU A 135 15.23 -3.10 -6.54
N SER A 136 15.20 -4.18 -7.32
CA SER A 136 13.94 -4.77 -7.80
C SER A 136 13.05 -5.25 -6.66
N VAL A 137 13.65 -5.86 -5.61
CA VAL A 137 12.96 -6.27 -4.39
C VAL A 137 12.42 -5.06 -3.65
N ALA A 138 13.24 -4.03 -3.43
CA ALA A 138 12.84 -2.82 -2.71
C ALA A 138 11.64 -2.14 -3.38
N ILE A 139 11.68 -1.92 -4.70
CA ILE A 139 10.57 -1.32 -5.45
C ILE A 139 9.31 -2.18 -5.31
N LYS A 140 9.44 -3.50 -5.48
CA LYS A 140 8.28 -4.42 -5.41
C LYS A 140 7.67 -4.50 -4.02
N MET A 141 8.48 -4.46 -2.97
CA MET A 141 8.01 -4.45 -1.60
C MET A 141 7.32 -3.14 -1.25
N THR A 142 7.86 -2.01 -1.70
CA THR A 142 7.25 -0.69 -1.53
C THR A 142 5.87 -0.61 -2.19
N ASP A 143 5.74 -1.10 -3.44
CA ASP A 143 4.45 -1.20 -4.12
C ASP A 143 3.44 -2.06 -3.33
N GLY A 144 3.91 -3.20 -2.80
CA GLY A 144 3.09 -4.08 -1.96
C GLY A 144 2.62 -3.40 -0.69
N TRP A 145 3.52 -2.68 -0.03
CA TRP A 145 3.20 -1.98 1.23
C TRP A 145 2.18 -0.86 1.04
N TYR A 146 2.34 -0.04 -0.01
CA TYR A 146 1.34 1.00 -0.33
C TYR A 146 -0.05 0.41 -0.60
N ARG A 147 -0.12 -0.74 -1.29
CA ARG A 147 -1.41 -1.42 -1.53
C ARG A 147 -2.05 -1.90 -0.25
N VAL A 148 -1.29 -2.54 0.64
CA VAL A 148 -1.78 -3.01 1.93
C VAL A 148 -2.26 -1.83 2.80
N ALA A 149 -1.47 -0.76 2.87
CA ALA A 149 -1.85 0.44 3.61
C ALA A 149 -3.13 1.11 3.05
N ALA A 150 -3.33 1.11 1.73
CA ALA A 150 -4.55 1.62 1.12
C ALA A 150 -5.78 0.77 1.47
N ILE A 151 -5.65 -0.56 1.43
CA ILE A 151 -6.73 -1.49 1.81
C ILE A 151 -7.08 -1.33 3.30
N GLN A 152 -6.09 -1.20 4.17
CA GLN A 152 -6.32 -0.99 5.61
C GLN A 152 -7.10 0.30 5.88
N ARG A 153 -6.74 1.40 5.22
CA ARG A 153 -7.46 2.68 5.36
C ARG A 153 -8.91 2.58 4.90
N GLU A 154 -9.17 1.85 3.81
CA GLU A 154 -10.55 1.65 3.32
C GLU A 154 -11.36 0.82 4.30
N LEU A 155 -10.79 -0.26 4.85
CA LEU A 155 -11.45 -1.08 5.87
C LEU A 155 -11.73 -0.29 7.16
N GLU A 156 -10.79 0.56 7.60
CA GLU A 156 -11.00 1.43 8.76
C GLU A 156 -12.13 2.43 8.52
N LYS A 157 -12.21 3.00 7.31
CA LYS A 157 -13.31 3.89 6.92
C LYS A 157 -14.65 3.17 6.88
N GLU A 158 -14.73 2.01 6.22
CA GLU A 158 -15.95 1.20 6.19
C GLU A 158 -16.42 0.81 7.61
N ARG A 159 -15.47 0.47 8.48
CA ARG A 159 -15.77 0.16 9.87
C ARG A 159 -16.33 1.37 10.62
N ALA A 160 -15.72 2.54 10.47
CA ALA A 160 -16.20 3.78 11.10
C ALA A 160 -17.59 4.18 10.59
N GLU A 161 -17.84 4.02 9.28
CA GLU A 161 -19.17 4.24 8.68
C GLU A 161 -20.21 3.26 9.24
N ALA A 162 -19.87 1.97 9.36
CA ALA A 162 -20.75 0.97 9.94
C ALA A 162 -21.04 1.23 11.43
N GLU A 163 -20.03 1.63 12.22
CA GLU A 163 -20.20 2.00 13.62
C GLU A 163 -21.09 3.24 13.75
N LEU A 164 -20.92 4.26 12.89
CA LEU A 164 -21.78 5.45 12.84
C LEU A 164 -23.23 5.08 12.46
N GLN A 165 -23.40 4.21 11.48
CA GLN A 165 -24.72 3.72 11.07
C GLN A 165 -25.41 2.95 12.19
N ASN A 166 -24.67 2.10 12.90
CA ASN A 166 -25.19 1.36 14.05
C ASN A 166 -25.60 2.33 15.17
N LEU A 167 -24.76 3.31 15.49
CA LEU A 167 -25.08 4.32 16.49
C LEU A 167 -26.34 5.13 16.11
N LYS A 168 -26.46 5.53 14.84
CA LYS A 168 -27.67 6.21 14.32
C LYS A 168 -28.92 5.31 14.41
N SER A 169 -28.79 4.01 14.20
CA SER A 169 -29.93 3.08 14.27
C SER A 169 -30.41 2.82 15.69
N GLN A 170 -29.54 2.96 16.70
CA GLN A 170 -29.93 2.86 18.12
C GLN A 170 -30.87 3.99 18.53
N LEU A 171 -30.81 5.15 17.88
CA LEU A 171 -31.77 6.21 18.01
C LEU A 171 -32.92 5.93 17.01
N ASN A 172 -33.95 5.20 17.35
CA ASN A 172 -35.09 5.02 16.44
C ASN A 172 -35.61 6.39 15.95
N PRO A 173 -35.25 6.84 14.70
CA PRO A 173 -35.58 8.22 14.26
C PRO A 173 -37.08 8.46 14.19
N HIS A 174 -37.83 7.45 13.83
CA HIS A 174 -39.29 7.53 13.74
C HIS A 174 -39.93 7.70 15.11
N PHE A 175 -39.41 7.03 16.15
CA PHE A 175 -39.84 7.26 17.53
C PHE A 175 -39.55 8.71 17.95
N LEU A 176 -38.36 9.19 17.68
CA LEU A 176 -37.93 10.55 18.08
C LEU A 176 -38.80 11.63 17.42
N PHE A 177 -39.00 11.56 16.10
CA PHE A 177 -39.83 12.50 15.37
C PHE A 177 -41.28 12.48 15.85
N ASN A 178 -41.85 11.29 16.08
CA ASN A 178 -43.21 11.18 16.56
C ASN A 178 -43.39 11.73 18.00
N THR A 179 -42.40 11.49 18.87
CA THR A 179 -42.41 12.00 20.22
C THR A 179 -42.31 13.55 20.23
N LEU A 180 -41.43 14.14 19.43
CA LEU A 180 -41.31 15.58 19.26
C LEU A 180 -42.62 16.21 18.72
N ASN A 181 -43.25 15.59 17.72
CA ASN A 181 -44.53 16.06 17.19
C ASN A 181 -45.63 16.04 18.25
N ASN A 182 -45.68 15.01 19.10
CA ASN A 182 -46.64 14.94 20.20
C ASN A 182 -46.39 16.00 21.27
N ILE A 183 -45.12 16.22 21.64
CA ILE A 183 -44.71 17.30 22.55
C ILE A 183 -45.13 18.65 21.99
N TYR A 184 -44.87 18.90 20.71
CA TYR A 184 -45.28 20.13 20.04
C TYR A 184 -46.80 20.35 20.14
N SER A 185 -47.58 19.31 19.90
CA SER A 185 -49.05 19.37 20.03
C SER A 185 -49.50 19.67 21.49
N LEU A 186 -48.79 19.10 22.49
CA LEU A 186 -49.08 19.33 23.91
C LEU A 186 -48.81 20.76 24.35
N ILE A 187 -47.89 21.49 23.73
CA ILE A 187 -47.56 22.87 24.09
C ILE A 187 -48.86 23.78 24.08
N ALA A 188 -49.73 23.54 23.11
CA ALA A 188 -50.96 24.31 22.95
C ALA A 188 -52.04 24.00 24.00
N PHE A 189 -52.05 22.77 24.54
CA PHE A 189 -53.13 22.29 25.41
C PHE A 189 -52.70 22.07 26.86
N SER A 190 -51.44 21.76 27.12
CA SER A 190 -50.90 21.49 28.45
C SER A 190 -49.38 21.73 28.47
N PRO A 191 -48.94 22.97 28.64
CA PRO A 191 -47.50 23.31 28.63
C PRO A 191 -46.71 22.59 29.70
N GLU A 192 -47.28 22.33 30.87
CA GLU A 192 -46.61 21.61 31.97
C GLU A 192 -46.30 20.18 31.56
N LYS A 193 -47.26 19.46 30.92
CA LYS A 193 -47.03 18.10 30.41
C LYS A 193 -46.05 18.09 29.25
N ALA A 194 -46.02 19.14 28.42
CA ALA A 194 -45.02 19.25 27.37
C ALA A 194 -43.61 19.38 27.94
N GLN A 195 -43.41 20.16 29.02
CA GLN A 195 -42.13 20.28 29.72
C GLN A 195 -41.67 18.96 30.34
N GLU A 196 -42.59 18.24 31.01
CA GLU A 196 -42.30 16.91 31.56
C GLU A 196 -41.88 15.93 30.47
N ALA A 197 -42.59 15.88 29.36
CA ALA A 197 -42.26 15.01 28.22
C ALA A 197 -40.88 15.34 27.56
N VAL A 198 -40.50 16.64 27.50
CA VAL A 198 -39.17 17.05 27.07
C VAL A 198 -38.08 16.52 28.02
N HIS A 199 -38.36 16.64 29.34
CA HIS A 199 -37.45 16.15 30.36
C HIS A 199 -37.25 14.64 30.26
N ASP A 200 -38.34 13.87 30.11
CA ASP A 200 -38.27 12.41 29.98
C ASP A 200 -37.59 11.96 28.66
N LEU A 201 -37.86 12.65 27.55
CA LEU A 201 -37.18 12.43 26.30
C LEU A 201 -35.65 12.67 26.43
N SER A 202 -35.27 13.74 27.16
CA SER A 202 -33.86 14.07 27.41
C SER A 202 -33.14 12.97 28.23
N ARG A 203 -33.85 12.44 29.26
CA ARG A 203 -33.32 11.30 30.06
C ARG A 203 -33.17 10.06 29.24
N LEU A 204 -34.13 9.71 28.41
CA LEU A 204 -34.10 8.56 27.51
C LEU A 204 -32.96 8.67 26.51
N LEU A 205 -32.77 9.80 25.86
CA LEU A 205 -31.67 10.02 24.92
C LEU A 205 -30.33 9.93 25.61
N ARG A 206 -30.17 10.46 26.80
CA ARG A 206 -28.93 10.36 27.58
C ARG A 206 -28.58 8.91 27.88
N TYR A 207 -29.57 8.11 28.29
CA TYR A 207 -29.37 6.70 28.56
C TYR A 207 -28.90 5.97 27.31
N VAL A 208 -29.61 6.11 26.18
CA VAL A 208 -29.27 5.41 24.92
C VAL A 208 -27.91 5.83 24.38
N LEU A 209 -27.54 7.12 24.47
CA LEU A 209 -26.29 7.63 23.90
C LEU A 209 -25.05 7.36 24.74
N TYR A 210 -25.20 7.35 26.08
CA TYR A 210 -24.03 7.35 26.95
C TYR A 210 -23.97 6.16 27.93
N GLU A 211 -25.13 5.72 28.44
CA GLU A 211 -25.15 4.71 29.51
C GLU A 211 -25.29 3.29 28.97
N SER A 212 -26.14 3.07 27.96
CA SER A 212 -26.33 1.74 27.34
C SER A 212 -25.10 1.22 26.57
N SER A 213 -24.15 2.09 26.24
CA SER A 213 -22.92 1.73 25.54
C SER A 213 -21.85 1.12 26.45
N GLN A 214 -22.08 1.07 27.76
CA GLN A 214 -21.14 0.48 28.72
C GLN A 214 -21.25 -1.05 28.76
N PRO A 215 -20.16 -1.78 29.00
CA PRO A 215 -20.18 -3.25 29.05
C PRO A 215 -21.14 -3.82 30.12
N PHE A 216 -21.39 -3.06 31.18
CA PHE A 216 -22.29 -3.42 32.28
C PHE A 216 -23.07 -2.20 32.72
N VAL A 217 -24.39 -2.33 32.78
CA VAL A 217 -25.32 -1.30 33.28
C VAL A 217 -26.08 -1.89 34.47
N SER A 218 -26.41 -1.08 35.48
CA SER A 218 -27.21 -1.56 36.59
C SER A 218 -28.65 -1.84 36.15
N LEU A 219 -29.22 -2.92 36.67
CA LEU A 219 -30.58 -3.32 36.34
C LEU A 219 -31.60 -2.24 36.71
N GLU A 220 -31.35 -1.47 37.79
CA GLU A 220 -32.16 -0.33 38.21
C GLU A 220 -32.26 0.74 37.11
N LYS A 221 -31.16 1.09 36.46
CA LYS A 221 -31.14 2.04 35.36
C LYS A 221 -31.92 1.55 34.13
N ASP A 222 -31.83 0.25 33.83
CA ASP A 222 -32.63 -0.36 32.76
C ASP A 222 -34.12 -0.28 33.05
N PHE A 223 -34.56 -0.50 34.30
CA PHE A 223 -35.95 -0.35 34.71
C PHE A 223 -36.42 1.11 34.64
N ASP A 224 -35.60 2.07 35.06
CA ASP A 224 -35.91 3.49 34.94
C ASP A 224 -36.05 3.92 33.49
N PHE A 225 -35.16 3.44 32.62
CA PHE A 225 -35.27 3.63 31.16
C PHE A 225 -36.60 3.09 30.61
N LEU A 226 -36.98 1.87 30.94
CA LEU A 226 -38.22 1.24 30.51
C LEU A 226 -39.43 2.03 31.02
N ARG A 227 -39.42 2.50 32.26
CA ARG A 227 -40.48 3.32 32.82
C ARG A 227 -40.65 4.63 32.04
N ASN A 228 -39.57 5.38 31.84
CA ASN A 228 -39.57 6.60 31.06
C ASN A 228 -40.05 6.37 29.60
N TYR A 229 -39.65 5.28 28.98
CA TYR A 229 -40.10 4.91 27.65
C TYR A 229 -41.60 4.65 27.59
N VAL A 230 -42.15 3.93 28.55
CA VAL A 230 -43.58 3.64 28.63
C VAL A 230 -44.39 4.93 28.88
N GLU A 231 -43.94 5.85 29.73
CA GLU A 231 -44.63 7.13 29.96
C GLU A 231 -44.65 8.00 28.68
N LEU A 232 -43.56 8.08 27.94
CA LEU A 232 -43.54 8.75 26.65
C LEU A 232 -44.46 8.09 25.61
N MET A 233 -44.57 6.74 25.64
CA MET A 233 -45.51 6.01 24.77
C MET A 233 -46.95 6.26 25.14
N ARG A 234 -47.29 6.43 26.44
CA ARG A 234 -48.66 6.78 26.91
C ARG A 234 -49.16 8.11 26.37
N ILE A 235 -48.28 9.06 26.15
CA ILE A 235 -48.63 10.34 25.52
C ILE A 235 -49.20 10.16 24.10
N ARG A 236 -48.86 9.04 23.43
CA ARG A 236 -49.28 8.71 22.07
C ARG A 236 -50.58 7.94 22.00
N LEU A 237 -51.01 7.34 23.09
CA LEU A 237 -52.23 6.54 23.10
C LEU A 237 -53.47 7.42 23.28
N PRO A 238 -54.55 7.24 22.52
CA PRO A 238 -55.80 7.91 22.78
C PRO A 238 -56.35 7.49 24.14
N LYS A 239 -57.05 8.41 24.84
CA LYS A 239 -57.52 8.24 26.21
C LYS A 239 -58.51 7.06 26.40
N HIS A 240 -58.78 6.23 25.40
CA HIS A 240 -59.76 5.15 25.40
C HIS A 240 -59.18 3.80 24.98
N VAL A 241 -58.02 3.47 25.46
CA VAL A 241 -57.52 2.08 25.43
C VAL A 241 -57.19 1.65 26.84
#